data_6259a2849269dc9f0523d4d660303891
#
_entry.id   6259a2849269dc9f0523d4d660303891
#
_cell.length_a   1.000
_cell.length_b   1.000
_cell.length_c   1.000
_cell.angle_alpha   90.00
_cell.angle_beta   90.00
_cell.angle_gamma   90.00
#
_symmetry.space_group_name_H-M   'P 1'
#
loop_
_entity.id
_entity.type
_entity.pdbx_description
1 polymer ?
#
loop_
_entity_poly.entity_id
_entity_poly.type
_entity_poly.pdbx_seq_one_letter_code
_entity_poly.pdbx_strand_id
1 'polypeptide(L)'
;VMSDTPGNREPAAPAAPAHRPTLAKVAELAGVSVSTASLAFSGAGPITPETRARVLDAAKELGYTGPNPLGRQLRSGRSGVVGVVVGDQLRRAFRDPVAVQVLDGLVSTLGENGLGVLLIPGIPSDDPARAVDPLVESAAMDVAVLVWGVGTDDATLAALQRRGVPVVVGEGRPVEGAPLVLIHDRAGTADAVRHLVDLGHTRIAEVSLPLDTSDRSGPLDAARLAQVDRTPTANRLAGVRDVVEPVASWETEASLVEHGRSATLALLGRTAADGTTEPAD
;
A
#
# COMPACT_ATOMS: atom_id res chain seq x y z
N VAL A 1 50.50 42.98 28.49
CA VAL A 1 49.30 42.60 27.78
C VAL A 1 49.08 41.13 28.03
N MET A 2 48.17 40.83 28.97
CA MET A 2 47.81 39.45 29.34
C MET A 2 46.70 38.99 28.39
N SER A 3 46.94 37.91 27.68
CA SER A 3 45.94 37.21 26.82
C SER A 3 45.22 36.17 27.67
N ASP A 4 43.91 36.41 27.84
CA ASP A 4 42.96 35.49 28.44
C ASP A 4 42.61 34.40 27.43
N THR A 5 42.86 33.15 27.78
CA THR A 5 42.47 31.96 27.01
C THR A 5 41.11 31.48 27.54
N PRO A 6 40.07 31.35 26.70
CA PRO A 6 38.78 30.85 27.14
C PRO A 6 38.87 29.35 27.41
N GLY A 7 38.47 28.97 28.62
CA GLY A 7 38.45 27.58 29.10
C GLY A 7 37.53 26.69 28.28
N ASN A 8 38.05 25.56 27.84
CA ASN A 8 37.40 24.43 27.21
C ASN A 8 36.38 23.84 28.18
N ARG A 9 35.07 24.08 28.00
CA ARG A 9 34.02 23.35 28.72
C ARG A 9 33.84 22.00 28.03
N GLU A 10 34.26 20.97 28.74
CA GLU A 10 33.94 19.56 28.39
C GLU A 10 32.42 19.39 28.25
N PRO A 11 31.91 18.74 27.17
CA PRO A 11 30.48 18.46 27.04
C PRO A 11 30.05 17.49 28.14
N ALA A 12 29.02 17.87 28.89
CA ALA A 12 28.43 17.04 29.93
C ALA A 12 28.01 15.68 29.35
N ALA A 13 28.45 14.61 30.02
CA ALA A 13 28.07 13.24 29.66
C ALA A 13 26.53 13.11 29.57
N PRO A 14 26.00 12.35 28.59
CA PRO A 14 24.57 12.14 28.47
C PRO A 14 24.04 11.45 29.74
N ALA A 15 23.01 12.05 30.34
CA ALA A 15 22.34 11.50 31.51
C ALA A 15 21.90 10.06 31.23
N ALA A 16 22.20 9.13 32.15
CA ALA A 16 21.79 7.73 32.08
C ALA A 16 20.27 7.66 31.84
N PRO A 17 19.76 6.76 30.95
CA PRO A 17 18.36 6.67 30.66
C PRO A 17 17.56 6.41 31.93
N ALA A 18 16.68 7.32 32.30
CA ALA A 18 15.77 7.15 33.42
C ALA A 18 15.07 5.79 33.28
N HIS A 19 15.17 4.97 34.33
CA HIS A 19 14.58 3.61 34.34
C HIS A 19 13.09 3.71 34.06
N ARG A 20 12.65 3.36 32.82
CA ARG A 20 11.24 3.32 32.48
C ARG A 20 10.52 2.36 33.42
N PRO A 21 9.40 2.78 34.02
CA PRO A 21 8.64 1.91 34.90
C PRO A 21 8.26 0.63 34.16
N THR A 22 8.28 -0.50 34.87
CA THR A 22 7.99 -1.83 34.30
C THR A 22 6.63 -2.33 34.76
N LEU A 23 6.03 -3.26 34.02
CA LEU A 23 4.79 -3.93 34.42
C LEU A 23 4.93 -4.62 35.79
N ALA A 24 6.12 -5.11 36.13
CA ALA A 24 6.41 -5.72 37.43
C ALA A 24 6.25 -4.69 38.56
N LYS A 25 6.76 -3.47 38.39
CA LYS A 25 6.58 -2.39 39.40
C LYS A 25 5.12 -1.96 39.55
N VAL A 26 4.36 -1.93 38.44
CA VAL A 26 2.91 -1.67 38.48
C VAL A 26 2.19 -2.77 39.26
N ALA A 27 2.52 -4.03 39.00
CA ALA A 27 1.95 -5.17 39.71
C ALA A 27 2.25 -5.13 41.22
N GLU A 28 3.48 -4.80 41.57
CA GLU A 28 3.92 -4.61 42.96
C GLU A 28 3.12 -3.50 43.66
N LEU A 29 3.02 -2.32 43.05
CA LEU A 29 2.30 -1.19 43.64
C LEU A 29 0.78 -1.47 43.73
N ALA A 30 0.21 -2.17 42.76
CA ALA A 30 -1.19 -2.56 42.77
C ALA A 30 -1.50 -3.77 43.67
N GLY A 31 -0.50 -4.45 44.25
CA GLY A 31 -0.67 -5.64 45.10
C GLY A 31 -1.27 -6.83 44.33
N VAL A 32 -0.84 -7.04 43.07
CA VAL A 32 -1.33 -8.14 42.21
C VAL A 32 -0.15 -8.88 41.55
N SER A 33 -0.45 -10.04 40.97
CA SER A 33 0.56 -10.73 40.13
C SER A 33 0.82 -9.98 38.82
N VAL A 34 2.01 -10.16 38.23
CA VAL A 34 2.35 -9.58 36.91
C VAL A 34 1.37 -10.03 35.82
N SER A 35 0.88 -11.26 35.89
CA SER A 35 -0.17 -11.77 34.99
C SER A 35 -1.50 -11.03 35.17
N THR A 36 -1.92 -10.79 36.41
CA THR A 36 -3.13 -10.00 36.69
C THR A 36 -2.98 -8.55 36.21
N ALA A 37 -1.83 -7.94 36.44
CA ALA A 37 -1.55 -6.60 35.90
C ALA A 37 -1.60 -6.58 34.35
N SER A 38 -1.05 -7.59 33.69
CA SER A 38 -1.13 -7.72 32.22
C SER A 38 -2.57 -7.84 31.71
N LEU A 39 -3.43 -8.60 32.42
CA LEU A 39 -4.85 -8.73 32.08
C LEU A 39 -5.62 -7.42 32.24
N ALA A 40 -5.25 -6.58 33.19
CA ALA A 40 -5.84 -5.26 33.38
C ALA A 40 -5.66 -4.34 32.15
N PHE A 41 -4.51 -4.43 31.48
CA PHE A 41 -4.21 -3.67 30.27
C PHE A 41 -4.81 -4.29 28.99
N SER A 42 -4.87 -5.61 28.89
CA SER A 42 -5.36 -6.30 27.68
C SER A 42 -6.88 -6.29 27.54
N GLY A 43 -7.60 -6.05 28.63
CA GLY A 43 -9.05 -6.18 28.63
C GLY A 43 -9.56 -7.62 28.58
N ALA A 44 -8.68 -8.59 28.44
CA ALA A 44 -8.99 -10.02 28.34
C ALA A 44 -8.84 -10.71 29.71
N GLY A 45 -9.77 -11.60 30.03
CA GLY A 45 -9.71 -12.46 31.21
C GLY A 45 -10.51 -12.00 32.43
N PRO A 46 -10.73 -12.90 33.40
CA PRO A 46 -11.61 -12.67 34.54
C PRO A 46 -10.86 -11.86 35.61
N ILE A 47 -10.93 -10.54 35.52
CA ILE A 47 -10.52 -9.64 36.62
C ILE A 47 -11.69 -8.74 36.99
N THR A 48 -11.81 -8.43 38.28
CA THR A 48 -12.89 -7.53 38.74
C THR A 48 -12.62 -6.09 38.32
N PRO A 49 -13.66 -5.26 38.12
CA PRO A 49 -13.51 -3.84 37.82
C PRO A 49 -12.63 -3.10 38.82
N GLU A 50 -12.73 -3.44 40.11
CA GLU A 50 -11.95 -2.83 41.19
C GLU A 50 -10.46 -3.17 41.08
N THR A 51 -10.13 -4.43 40.73
CA THR A 51 -8.75 -4.85 40.50
C THR A 51 -8.16 -4.14 39.29
N ARG A 52 -8.95 -4.01 38.21
CA ARG A 52 -8.55 -3.27 37.02
C ARG A 52 -8.26 -1.81 37.33
N ALA A 53 -9.18 -1.12 38.03
CA ALA A 53 -9.00 0.27 38.43
C ALA A 53 -7.70 0.46 39.23
N ARG A 54 -7.49 -0.37 40.26
CA ARG A 54 -6.29 -0.32 41.08
C ARG A 54 -4.98 -0.48 40.29
N VAL A 55 -4.94 -1.36 39.29
CA VAL A 55 -3.78 -1.53 38.42
C VAL A 55 -3.56 -0.31 37.52
N LEU A 56 -4.62 0.26 36.95
CA LEU A 56 -4.52 1.45 36.10
C LEU A 56 -4.11 2.70 36.88
N ASP A 57 -4.58 2.85 38.12
CA ASP A 57 -4.17 3.93 39.01
C ASP A 57 -2.69 3.82 39.39
N ALA A 58 -2.22 2.61 39.76
CA ALA A 58 -0.80 2.36 40.00
C ALA A 58 0.07 2.63 38.76
N ALA A 59 -0.41 2.28 37.58
CA ALA A 59 0.29 2.59 36.33
C ALA A 59 0.40 4.10 36.10
N LYS A 60 -0.68 4.84 36.33
CA LYS A 60 -0.73 6.31 36.21
C LYS A 60 0.25 6.97 37.20
N GLU A 61 0.27 6.52 38.44
CA GLU A 61 1.18 7.02 39.47
C GLU A 61 2.66 6.83 39.08
N LEU A 62 3.00 5.67 38.51
CA LEU A 62 4.35 5.36 38.04
C LEU A 62 4.72 5.96 36.66
N GLY A 63 3.76 6.61 35.97
CA GLY A 63 3.97 7.07 34.58
C GLY A 63 4.14 5.91 33.60
N TYR A 64 3.57 4.72 33.92
CA TYR A 64 3.64 3.55 33.07
C TYR A 64 2.51 3.59 32.01
N THR A 65 2.89 3.70 30.74
CA THR A 65 1.95 3.87 29.62
C THR A 65 1.37 2.55 29.09
N GLY A 66 1.72 1.42 29.68
CA GLY A 66 1.25 0.10 29.28
C GLY A 66 2.38 -0.86 28.88
N PRO A 67 2.04 -2.15 28.67
CA PRO A 67 2.98 -3.16 28.24
C PRO A 67 3.63 -2.78 26.90
N ASN A 68 4.96 -2.97 26.79
CA ASN A 68 5.69 -2.71 25.56
C ASN A 68 5.06 -3.49 24.38
N PRO A 69 4.64 -2.82 23.30
CA PRO A 69 4.11 -3.49 22.11
C PRO A 69 5.04 -4.58 21.55
N LEU A 70 6.35 -4.36 21.56
CA LEU A 70 7.35 -5.35 21.14
C LEU A 70 7.30 -6.62 22.00
N GLY A 71 7.13 -6.48 23.32
CA GLY A 71 6.98 -7.62 24.23
C GLY A 71 5.66 -8.38 24.03
N ARG A 72 4.64 -7.72 23.51
CA ARG A 72 3.38 -8.37 23.10
C ARG A 72 3.56 -9.16 21.82
N GLN A 73 4.19 -8.57 20.80
CA GLN A 73 4.51 -9.21 19.53
C GLN A 73 5.35 -10.47 19.72
N LEU A 74 6.41 -10.40 20.53
CA LEU A 74 7.27 -11.54 20.86
C LEU A 74 6.50 -12.70 21.52
N ARG A 75 5.50 -12.40 22.34
CA ARG A 75 4.71 -13.44 23.03
C ARG A 75 3.59 -14.01 22.16
N SER A 76 2.97 -13.20 21.33
CA SER A 76 1.86 -13.62 20.46
C SER A 76 2.35 -14.20 19.14
N GLY A 77 3.58 -13.94 18.74
CA GLY A 77 4.10 -14.23 17.42
C GLY A 77 3.43 -13.43 16.30
N ARG A 78 2.68 -12.35 16.65
CA ARG A 78 1.94 -11.51 15.71
C ARG A 78 2.30 -10.04 15.90
N SER A 79 2.50 -9.36 14.79
CA SER A 79 2.78 -7.93 14.77
C SER A 79 1.51 -7.07 14.91
N GLY A 80 0.37 -7.59 14.47
CA GLY A 80 -0.86 -6.82 14.30
C GLY A 80 -0.79 -5.83 13.13
N VAL A 81 0.13 -6.03 12.19
CA VAL A 81 0.37 -5.14 11.05
C VAL A 81 0.18 -5.92 9.75
N VAL A 82 -0.53 -5.32 8.81
CA VAL A 82 -0.65 -5.76 7.43
C VAL A 82 0.20 -4.86 6.55
N GLY A 83 1.16 -5.44 5.82
CA GLY A 83 1.92 -4.73 4.80
C GLY A 83 1.08 -4.57 3.54
N VAL A 84 1.00 -3.38 2.97
CA VAL A 84 0.37 -3.13 1.66
C VAL A 84 1.46 -2.64 0.71
N VAL A 85 1.84 -3.52 -0.22
CA VAL A 85 2.84 -3.21 -1.25
C VAL A 85 2.09 -2.68 -2.47
N VAL A 86 2.35 -1.44 -2.81
CA VAL A 86 1.72 -0.75 -3.94
C VAL A 86 2.63 -0.84 -5.16
N GLY A 87 2.17 -1.51 -6.23
CA GLY A 87 2.93 -1.75 -7.47
C GLY A 87 3.07 -0.53 -8.38
N ASP A 88 2.99 0.67 -7.81
CA ASP A 88 3.25 1.95 -8.47
C ASP A 88 3.92 2.92 -7.48
N GLN A 89 4.35 4.07 -7.96
CA GLN A 89 4.85 5.14 -7.09
C GLN A 89 3.73 5.61 -6.15
N LEU A 90 3.97 5.57 -4.84
CA LEU A 90 2.97 6.00 -3.84
C LEU A 90 2.41 7.40 -4.13
N ARG A 91 3.26 8.32 -4.64
CA ARG A 91 2.81 9.67 -5.04
C ARG A 91 1.75 9.65 -6.13
N ARG A 92 1.80 8.68 -7.08
CA ARG A 92 0.77 8.50 -8.11
C ARG A 92 -0.49 7.87 -7.51
N ALA A 93 -0.33 6.82 -6.71
CA ALA A 93 -1.44 6.15 -6.04
C ALA A 93 -2.28 7.11 -5.19
N PHE A 94 -1.66 8.07 -4.49
CA PHE A 94 -2.37 9.09 -3.72
C PHE A 94 -3.06 10.18 -4.58
N ARG A 95 -2.85 10.21 -5.88
CA ARG A 95 -3.53 11.11 -6.83
C ARG A 95 -4.59 10.38 -7.66
N ASP A 96 -4.54 9.07 -7.71
CA ASP A 96 -5.54 8.23 -8.38
C ASP A 96 -6.75 8.03 -7.47
N PRO A 97 -7.96 8.53 -7.85
CA PRO A 97 -9.15 8.39 -7.00
C PRO A 97 -9.53 6.94 -6.72
N VAL A 98 -9.25 6.01 -7.63
CA VAL A 98 -9.54 4.57 -7.44
C VAL A 98 -8.58 3.98 -6.43
N ALA A 99 -7.28 4.29 -6.55
CA ALA A 99 -6.28 3.84 -5.61
C ALA A 99 -6.55 4.35 -4.19
N VAL A 100 -6.94 5.62 -4.05
CA VAL A 100 -7.32 6.21 -2.75
C VAL A 100 -8.51 5.47 -2.14
N GLN A 101 -9.55 5.15 -2.91
CA GLN A 101 -10.72 4.41 -2.40
C GLN A 101 -10.36 2.99 -1.98
N VAL A 102 -9.50 2.29 -2.71
CA VAL A 102 -9.02 0.95 -2.33
C VAL A 102 -8.21 1.01 -1.03
N LEU A 103 -7.30 1.97 -0.91
CA LEU A 103 -6.51 2.17 0.32
C LEU A 103 -7.41 2.55 1.51
N ASP A 104 -8.39 3.41 1.31
CA ASP A 104 -9.36 3.79 2.35
C ASP A 104 -10.15 2.57 2.85
N GLY A 105 -10.67 1.74 1.93
CA GLY A 105 -11.37 0.51 2.26
C GLY A 105 -10.49 -0.48 3.04
N LEU A 106 -9.22 -0.64 2.64
CA LEU A 106 -8.26 -1.48 3.36
C LEU A 106 -8.00 -0.95 4.77
N VAL A 107 -7.67 0.34 4.91
CA VAL A 107 -7.35 0.96 6.20
C VAL A 107 -8.55 0.90 7.14
N SER A 108 -9.74 1.22 6.65
CA SER A 108 -10.97 1.20 7.46
C SER A 108 -11.28 -0.21 7.96
N THR A 109 -11.31 -1.20 7.06
CA THR A 109 -11.64 -2.59 7.42
C THR A 109 -10.60 -3.20 8.37
N LEU A 110 -9.31 -2.97 8.12
CA LEU A 110 -8.24 -3.47 8.98
C LEU A 110 -8.26 -2.77 10.35
N GLY A 111 -8.52 -1.46 10.38
CA GLY A 111 -8.65 -0.67 11.61
C GLY A 111 -9.80 -1.14 12.51
N GLU A 112 -10.97 -1.45 11.95
CA GLU A 112 -12.11 -2.04 12.67
C GLU A 112 -11.74 -3.37 13.34
N ASN A 113 -10.78 -4.11 12.77
CA ASN A 113 -10.26 -5.36 13.32
C ASN A 113 -9.02 -5.18 14.20
N GLY A 114 -8.64 -3.94 14.53
CA GLY A 114 -7.50 -3.62 15.39
C GLY A 114 -6.14 -3.90 14.74
N LEU A 115 -6.08 -3.95 13.41
CA LEU A 115 -4.86 -4.16 12.64
C LEU A 115 -4.32 -2.83 12.11
N GLY A 116 -2.99 -2.66 12.19
CA GLY A 116 -2.29 -1.54 11.58
C GLY A 116 -1.97 -1.80 10.11
N VAL A 117 -1.77 -0.72 9.34
CA VAL A 117 -1.36 -0.80 7.94
C VAL A 117 0.04 -0.21 7.79
N LEU A 118 0.93 -0.94 7.13
CA LEU A 118 2.23 -0.47 6.69
C LEU A 118 2.21 -0.35 5.16
N LEU A 119 2.25 0.89 4.64
CA LEU A 119 2.36 1.12 3.21
C LEU A 119 3.82 0.97 2.78
N ILE A 120 4.05 0.13 1.78
CA ILE A 120 5.37 -0.15 1.23
C ILE A 120 5.33 0.20 -0.26
N PRO A 121 6.24 1.07 -0.75
CA PRO A 121 6.31 1.34 -2.19
C PRO A 121 6.81 0.09 -2.93
N GLY A 122 6.10 -0.30 -3.98
CA GLY A 122 6.64 -1.21 -4.99
C GLY A 122 7.62 -0.40 -5.84
N ILE A 123 8.89 -0.74 -5.78
CA ILE A 123 9.91 -0.02 -6.55
C ILE A 123 10.17 -0.83 -7.83
N PRO A 124 9.70 -0.36 -8.99
CA PRO A 124 10.22 -0.87 -10.26
C PRO A 124 11.69 -0.41 -10.35
N SER A 125 12.62 -1.34 -10.38
CA SER A 125 14.04 -1.01 -10.50
C SER A 125 14.70 -1.96 -11.47
N ASP A 126 15.40 -1.40 -12.45
CA ASP A 126 16.30 -2.15 -13.32
C ASP A 126 17.58 -2.59 -12.57
N ASP A 127 17.78 -2.09 -11.35
CA ASP A 127 18.88 -2.48 -10.46
C ASP A 127 18.45 -3.66 -9.59
N PRO A 128 18.99 -4.88 -9.79
CA PRO A 128 18.67 -6.05 -8.98
C PRO A 128 18.91 -5.85 -7.48
N ALA A 129 19.82 -4.94 -7.09
CA ALA A 129 20.10 -4.61 -5.71
C ALA A 129 18.98 -3.75 -5.06
N ARG A 130 18.09 -3.19 -5.88
CA ARG A 130 16.95 -2.36 -5.45
C ARG A 130 15.60 -2.92 -5.85
N ALA A 131 15.58 -4.17 -6.30
CA ALA A 131 14.35 -4.82 -6.75
C ALA A 131 13.33 -5.04 -5.63
N VAL A 132 13.76 -4.97 -4.36
CA VAL A 132 12.91 -5.17 -3.18
C VAL A 132 13.09 -4.01 -2.21
N ASP A 133 11.99 -3.45 -1.73
CA ASP A 133 12.06 -2.45 -0.66
C ASP A 133 12.58 -3.10 0.64
N PRO A 134 13.53 -2.46 1.36
CA PRO A 134 14.08 -2.99 2.62
C PRO A 134 13.01 -3.31 3.68
N LEU A 135 11.87 -2.64 3.67
CA LEU A 135 10.76 -2.93 4.58
C LEU A 135 10.12 -4.29 4.29
N VAL A 136 10.11 -4.72 3.03
CA VAL A 136 9.65 -6.07 2.66
C VAL A 136 10.51 -7.14 3.31
N GLU A 137 11.81 -6.89 3.46
CA GLU A 137 12.74 -7.84 4.07
C GLU A 137 12.82 -7.76 5.60
N SER A 138 12.55 -6.60 6.20
CA SER A 138 12.84 -6.34 7.61
C SER A 138 11.63 -6.01 8.48
N ALA A 139 10.56 -5.42 7.93
CA ALA A 139 9.44 -4.99 8.76
C ALA A 139 8.62 -6.17 9.31
N ALA A 140 8.19 -6.05 10.56
CA ALA A 140 7.28 -7.02 11.15
C ALA A 140 5.87 -6.82 10.58
N MET A 141 5.36 -7.82 9.87
CA MET A 141 4.01 -7.88 9.33
C MET A 141 3.48 -9.31 9.38
N ASP A 142 2.17 -9.46 9.57
CA ASP A 142 1.52 -10.76 9.67
C ASP A 142 1.01 -11.27 8.32
N VAL A 143 0.70 -10.35 7.40
CA VAL A 143 0.22 -10.59 6.04
C VAL A 143 0.74 -9.46 5.16
N ALA A 144 0.97 -9.75 3.88
CA ALA A 144 1.22 -8.75 2.85
C ALA A 144 0.09 -8.75 1.82
N VAL A 145 -0.44 -7.57 1.49
CA VAL A 145 -1.36 -7.34 0.38
C VAL A 145 -0.57 -6.70 -0.75
N LEU A 146 -0.52 -7.37 -1.90
CA LEU A 146 0.17 -6.89 -3.10
C LEU A 146 -0.88 -6.31 -4.04
N VAL A 147 -0.80 -5.03 -4.38
CA VAL A 147 -1.77 -4.35 -5.24
C VAL A 147 -1.11 -3.74 -6.48
N TRP A 148 -1.75 -3.87 -7.64
CA TRP A 148 -1.40 -3.23 -8.91
C TRP A 148 0.01 -3.52 -9.45
N GLY A 149 0.27 -4.73 -9.86
CA GLY A 149 1.45 -5.01 -10.68
C GLY A 149 2.56 -5.81 -10.03
N VAL A 150 2.25 -6.51 -8.96
CA VAL A 150 3.15 -7.55 -8.45
C VAL A 150 2.88 -8.84 -9.24
N GLY A 151 3.87 -9.29 -9.99
CA GLY A 151 3.78 -10.52 -10.81
C GLY A 151 4.29 -11.76 -10.08
N THR A 152 4.11 -12.93 -10.70
CA THR A 152 4.60 -14.22 -10.18
C THR A 152 6.12 -14.31 -10.09
N ASP A 153 6.84 -13.55 -10.91
CA ASP A 153 8.31 -13.52 -10.96
C ASP A 153 8.89 -12.31 -10.19
N ASP A 154 8.08 -11.69 -9.34
CA ASP A 154 8.45 -10.50 -8.60
C ASP A 154 9.38 -10.84 -7.43
N ALA A 155 10.50 -10.12 -7.35
CA ALA A 155 11.47 -10.26 -6.27
C ALA A 155 10.85 -9.99 -4.88
N THR A 156 9.87 -9.10 -4.80
CA THR A 156 9.09 -8.78 -3.60
C THR A 156 8.30 -9.99 -3.13
N LEU A 157 7.58 -10.66 -4.05
CA LEU A 157 6.85 -11.89 -3.75
C LEU A 157 7.80 -12.97 -3.23
N ALA A 158 8.93 -13.18 -3.91
CA ALA A 158 9.94 -14.14 -3.50
C ALA A 158 10.51 -13.83 -2.10
N ALA A 159 10.73 -12.56 -1.77
CA ALA A 159 11.19 -12.14 -0.44
C ALA A 159 10.14 -12.44 0.65
N LEU A 160 8.88 -12.14 0.40
CA LEU A 160 7.78 -12.44 1.34
C LEU A 160 7.63 -13.95 1.57
N GLN A 161 7.69 -14.74 0.50
CA GLN A 161 7.62 -16.21 0.58
C GLN A 161 8.78 -16.80 1.39
N ARG A 162 10.02 -16.32 1.16
CA ARG A 162 11.19 -16.74 1.98
C ARG A 162 11.01 -16.44 3.47
N ARG A 163 10.31 -15.36 3.80
CA ARG A 163 10.00 -14.97 5.18
C ARG A 163 8.82 -15.73 5.76
N GLY A 164 8.10 -16.51 4.97
CA GLY A 164 6.86 -17.17 5.38
C GLY A 164 5.71 -16.19 5.67
N VAL A 165 5.73 -14.99 5.06
CA VAL A 165 4.65 -14.01 5.19
C VAL A 165 3.54 -14.38 4.20
N PRO A 166 2.32 -14.69 4.68
CA PRO A 166 1.18 -14.94 3.80
C PRO A 166 0.88 -13.74 2.91
N VAL A 167 0.46 -14.01 1.67
CA VAL A 167 0.22 -12.98 0.65
C VAL A 167 -1.22 -13.02 0.20
N VAL A 168 -1.82 -11.86 -0.01
CA VAL A 168 -3.09 -11.63 -0.72
C VAL A 168 -2.78 -10.76 -1.94
N VAL A 169 -3.31 -11.11 -3.10
CA VAL A 169 -3.10 -10.33 -4.34
C VAL A 169 -4.38 -9.56 -4.66
N GLY A 170 -4.25 -8.26 -4.86
CA GLY A 170 -5.30 -7.35 -5.34
C GLY A 170 -4.99 -6.86 -6.75
N GLU A 171 -5.86 -7.18 -7.71
CA GLU A 171 -5.74 -6.74 -9.11
C GLU A 171 -4.38 -7.04 -9.75
N GLY A 172 -3.85 -8.22 -9.46
CA GLY A 172 -2.59 -8.71 -9.99
C GLY A 172 -2.75 -10.05 -10.71
N ARG A 173 -1.62 -10.67 -11.03
CA ARG A 173 -1.61 -12.05 -11.57
C ARG A 173 -1.87 -13.06 -10.46
N PRO A 174 -2.54 -14.20 -10.76
CA PRO A 174 -2.70 -15.27 -9.79
C PRO A 174 -1.35 -15.74 -9.26
N VAL A 175 -1.26 -15.92 -7.95
CA VAL A 175 -0.11 -16.54 -7.25
C VAL A 175 -0.59 -17.81 -6.59
N GLU A 176 0.13 -18.91 -6.79
CA GLU A 176 -0.23 -20.20 -6.21
C GLU A 176 -0.30 -20.12 -4.68
N GLY A 177 -1.41 -20.57 -4.11
CA GLY A 177 -1.64 -20.55 -2.67
C GLY A 177 -2.00 -19.21 -2.06
N ALA A 178 -2.10 -18.12 -2.86
CA ALA A 178 -2.51 -16.82 -2.39
C ALA A 178 -3.95 -16.49 -2.83
N PRO A 179 -4.79 -15.94 -1.94
CA PRO A 179 -6.08 -15.36 -2.32
C PRO A 179 -5.88 -14.24 -3.35
N LEU A 180 -6.79 -14.19 -4.34
CA LEU A 180 -6.80 -13.20 -5.39
C LEU A 180 -8.12 -12.43 -5.35
N VAL A 181 -8.03 -11.10 -5.29
CA VAL A 181 -9.17 -10.17 -5.37
C VAL A 181 -9.08 -9.42 -6.69
N LEU A 182 -10.10 -9.54 -7.53
CA LEU A 182 -10.19 -8.88 -8.84
C LEU A 182 -11.50 -8.13 -8.96
N ILE A 183 -11.51 -7.09 -9.79
CA ILE A 183 -12.72 -6.52 -10.38
C ILE A 183 -13.01 -7.24 -11.69
N HIS A 184 -14.27 -7.25 -12.11
CA HIS A 184 -14.67 -7.85 -13.40
C HIS A 184 -14.39 -6.88 -14.57
N ASP A 185 -13.16 -6.40 -14.69
CA ASP A 185 -12.73 -5.38 -15.67
C ASP A 185 -13.14 -5.69 -17.10
N ARG A 186 -12.91 -6.94 -17.56
CA ARG A 186 -13.23 -7.33 -18.94
C ARG A 186 -14.72 -7.26 -19.21
N ALA A 187 -15.54 -7.84 -18.34
CA ALA A 187 -16.99 -7.83 -18.50
C ALA A 187 -17.56 -6.41 -18.39
N GLY A 188 -17.16 -5.67 -17.36
CA GLY A 188 -17.60 -4.29 -17.15
C GLY A 188 -17.23 -3.36 -18.31
N THR A 189 -16.03 -3.50 -18.88
CA THR A 189 -15.63 -2.74 -20.07
C THR A 189 -16.42 -3.16 -21.29
N ALA A 190 -16.63 -4.45 -21.51
CA ALA A 190 -17.46 -4.94 -22.61
C ALA A 190 -18.91 -4.42 -22.52
N ASP A 191 -19.49 -4.37 -21.32
CA ASP A 191 -20.83 -3.84 -21.09
C ASP A 191 -20.89 -2.33 -21.40
N ALA A 192 -19.89 -1.56 -20.99
CA ALA A 192 -19.82 -0.14 -21.32
C ALA A 192 -19.71 0.10 -22.84
N VAL A 193 -18.91 -0.70 -23.55
CA VAL A 193 -18.77 -0.59 -25.01
C VAL A 193 -20.04 -1.02 -25.73
N ARG A 194 -20.71 -2.10 -25.28
CA ARG A 194 -22.03 -2.50 -25.83
C ARG A 194 -23.04 -1.36 -25.71
N HIS A 195 -23.09 -0.70 -24.57
CA HIS A 195 -23.95 0.45 -24.38
C HIS A 195 -23.71 1.54 -25.42
N LEU A 196 -22.46 1.87 -25.76
CA LEU A 196 -22.15 2.83 -26.83
C LEU A 196 -22.62 2.34 -28.18
N VAL A 197 -22.40 1.06 -28.49
CA VAL A 197 -22.89 0.45 -29.76
C VAL A 197 -24.41 0.48 -29.86
N ASP A 198 -25.12 0.15 -28.80
CA ASP A 198 -26.58 0.17 -28.72
C ASP A 198 -27.16 1.59 -28.91
N LEU A 199 -26.40 2.62 -28.52
CA LEU A 199 -26.71 4.03 -28.79
C LEU A 199 -26.40 4.46 -30.24
N GLY A 200 -25.85 3.56 -31.06
CA GLY A 200 -25.54 3.81 -32.47
C GLY A 200 -24.15 4.37 -32.76
N HIS A 201 -23.24 4.40 -31.76
CA HIS A 201 -21.86 4.80 -32.01
C HIS A 201 -21.13 3.72 -32.81
N THR A 202 -20.52 4.11 -33.93
CA THR A 202 -19.78 3.22 -34.84
C THR A 202 -18.27 3.47 -34.80
N ARG A 203 -17.85 4.62 -34.29
CA ARG A 203 -16.43 5.00 -34.17
C ARG A 203 -16.09 5.15 -32.69
N ILE A 204 -15.53 4.12 -32.10
CA ILE A 204 -15.15 4.05 -30.68
C ILE A 204 -13.63 4.04 -30.61
N ALA A 205 -13.06 4.99 -29.89
CA ALA A 205 -11.65 5.02 -29.52
C ALA A 205 -11.49 4.68 -28.04
N GLU A 206 -10.32 4.19 -27.67
CA GLU A 206 -10.03 3.86 -26.28
C GLU A 206 -8.80 4.62 -25.73
N VAL A 207 -8.90 5.07 -24.48
CA VAL A 207 -7.78 5.57 -23.67
C VAL A 207 -7.48 4.51 -22.62
N SER A 208 -6.31 3.93 -22.69
CA SER A 208 -5.87 2.83 -21.82
C SER A 208 -5.03 3.33 -20.65
N LEU A 209 -5.12 2.62 -19.54
CA LEU A 209 -4.15 2.68 -18.45
C LEU A 209 -2.75 2.23 -18.95
N PRO A 210 -1.67 2.48 -18.18
CA PRO A 210 -0.33 1.97 -18.50
C PRO A 210 -0.34 0.46 -18.74
N LEU A 211 0.37 0.01 -19.76
CA LEU A 211 0.49 -1.41 -20.07
C LEU A 211 1.54 -2.10 -19.18
N ASP A 212 2.54 -1.33 -18.77
CA ASP A 212 3.67 -1.77 -17.94
C ASP A 212 4.20 -0.61 -17.06
N THR A 213 5.43 -0.69 -16.62
CA THR A 213 6.10 0.31 -15.77
C THR A 213 6.96 1.31 -16.53
N SER A 214 6.89 1.35 -17.88
CA SER A 214 7.78 2.16 -18.70
C SER A 214 7.43 3.66 -18.77
N ASP A 215 6.38 4.11 -18.09
CA ASP A 215 5.89 5.52 -18.12
C ASP A 215 5.67 6.04 -19.55
N ARG A 216 5.19 5.18 -20.44
CA ARG A 216 4.97 5.53 -21.84
C ARG A 216 3.59 6.15 -22.03
N SER A 217 3.50 7.18 -22.87
CA SER A 217 2.25 7.69 -23.42
C SER A 217 2.34 7.72 -24.95
N GLY A 218 1.27 7.29 -25.62
CA GLY A 218 1.25 7.28 -27.08
C GLY A 218 0.23 6.32 -27.69
N PRO A 219 0.14 6.30 -29.02
CA PRO A 219 -0.76 5.38 -29.72
C PRO A 219 -0.35 3.93 -29.46
N LEU A 220 -1.35 3.07 -29.40
CA LEU A 220 -1.18 1.62 -29.25
C LEU A 220 -1.29 0.95 -30.61
N ASP A 221 -0.25 0.23 -30.99
CA ASP A 221 -0.23 -0.72 -32.09
C ASP A 221 -0.24 -2.18 -31.58
N ALA A 222 -0.35 -3.12 -32.49
CA ALA A 222 -0.39 -4.54 -32.18
C ALA A 222 0.88 -5.02 -31.44
N ALA A 223 2.05 -4.45 -31.77
CA ALA A 223 3.32 -4.82 -31.13
C ALA A 223 3.34 -4.35 -29.67
N ARG A 224 2.81 -3.15 -29.40
CA ARG A 224 2.72 -2.61 -28.04
C ARG A 224 1.66 -3.33 -27.22
N LEU A 225 0.50 -3.65 -27.80
CA LEU A 225 -0.55 -4.43 -27.14
C LEU A 225 -0.05 -5.81 -26.68
N ALA A 226 0.86 -6.43 -27.44
CA ALA A 226 1.45 -7.72 -27.07
C ALA A 226 2.38 -7.64 -25.85
N GLN A 227 2.77 -6.44 -25.40
CA GLN A 227 3.65 -6.23 -24.25
C GLN A 227 2.91 -5.95 -22.94
N VAL A 228 1.57 -6.00 -22.96
CA VAL A 228 0.78 -5.70 -21.75
C VAL A 228 1.11 -6.68 -20.63
N ASP A 229 1.53 -6.14 -19.50
CA ASP A 229 1.93 -6.88 -18.31
C ASP A 229 0.95 -6.68 -17.12
N ARG A 230 0.21 -5.57 -17.11
CA ARG A 230 -0.76 -5.23 -16.06
C ARG A 230 -2.10 -5.92 -16.30
N THR A 231 -2.52 -6.79 -15.38
CA THR A 231 -3.77 -7.57 -15.48
C THR A 231 -5.03 -6.70 -15.66
N PRO A 232 -5.27 -5.61 -14.89
CA PRO A 232 -6.45 -4.77 -15.10
C PRO A 232 -6.46 -4.14 -16.49
N THR A 233 -5.31 -3.67 -16.97
CA THR A 233 -5.18 -3.07 -18.32
C THR A 233 -5.47 -4.10 -19.40
N ALA A 234 -4.86 -5.30 -19.32
CA ALA A 234 -5.10 -6.38 -20.27
C ALA A 234 -6.58 -6.77 -20.33
N ASN A 235 -7.25 -6.88 -19.19
CA ASN A 235 -8.66 -7.22 -19.10
C ASN A 235 -9.56 -6.14 -19.74
N ARG A 236 -9.29 -4.86 -19.50
CA ARG A 236 -10.04 -3.75 -20.09
C ARG A 236 -9.87 -3.68 -21.60
N LEU A 237 -8.62 -3.77 -22.09
CA LEU A 237 -8.33 -3.84 -23.52
C LEU A 237 -9.03 -5.02 -24.20
N ALA A 238 -9.03 -6.19 -23.55
CA ALA A 238 -9.77 -7.35 -24.06
C ALA A 238 -11.29 -7.12 -24.05
N GLY A 239 -11.82 -6.47 -23.00
CA GLY A 239 -13.26 -6.14 -22.92
C GLY A 239 -13.75 -5.24 -24.05
N VAL A 240 -12.95 -4.26 -24.48
CA VAL A 240 -13.26 -3.46 -25.67
C VAL A 240 -13.35 -4.35 -26.92
N ARG A 241 -12.33 -5.21 -27.11
CA ARG A 241 -12.20 -6.08 -28.30
C ARG A 241 -13.18 -7.25 -28.33
N ASP A 242 -13.79 -7.59 -27.20
CA ASP A 242 -14.93 -8.52 -27.17
C ASP A 242 -16.17 -7.97 -27.88
N VAL A 243 -16.24 -6.66 -28.14
CA VAL A 243 -17.42 -6.00 -28.70
C VAL A 243 -17.10 -5.31 -30.02
N VAL A 244 -16.02 -4.53 -30.08
CA VAL A 244 -15.61 -3.79 -31.29
C VAL A 244 -14.08 -3.76 -31.39
N GLU A 245 -13.57 -3.59 -32.64
CA GLU A 245 -12.19 -3.14 -32.82
C GLU A 245 -12.19 -1.61 -32.74
N PRO A 246 -11.45 -1.00 -31.79
CA PRO A 246 -11.44 0.45 -31.66
C PRO A 246 -10.78 1.11 -32.87
N VAL A 247 -11.30 2.27 -33.31
CA VAL A 247 -10.70 3.03 -34.45
C VAL A 247 -9.33 3.61 -34.11
N ALA A 248 -9.07 3.83 -32.84
CA ALA A 248 -7.78 4.24 -32.31
C ALA A 248 -7.66 3.87 -30.83
N SER A 249 -6.44 3.61 -30.38
CA SER A 249 -6.14 3.28 -28.99
C SER A 249 -4.92 4.08 -28.52
N TRP A 250 -4.98 4.61 -27.31
CA TRP A 250 -3.91 5.41 -26.72
C TRP A 250 -3.56 4.93 -25.32
N GLU A 251 -2.27 4.71 -25.05
CA GLU A 251 -1.75 4.39 -23.73
C GLU A 251 -1.41 5.67 -22.97
N THR A 252 -1.82 5.76 -21.70
CA THR A 252 -1.41 6.81 -20.77
C THR A 252 -0.24 6.34 -19.91
N GLU A 253 0.61 7.25 -19.47
CA GLU A 253 1.75 6.92 -18.59
C GLU A 253 1.32 6.67 -17.13
N ALA A 254 0.14 7.17 -16.73
CA ALA A 254 -0.41 6.96 -15.39
C ALA A 254 -1.93 7.12 -15.38
N SER A 255 -2.60 6.56 -14.37
CA SER A 255 -4.04 6.72 -14.11
C SER A 255 -4.34 8.08 -13.48
N LEU A 256 -4.10 9.17 -14.21
CA LEU A 256 -4.30 10.54 -13.74
C LEU A 256 -5.12 11.34 -14.75
N VAL A 257 -5.89 12.32 -14.25
CA VAL A 257 -6.81 13.14 -15.05
C VAL A 257 -6.09 13.87 -16.19
N GLU A 258 -4.92 14.44 -15.94
CA GLU A 258 -4.12 15.15 -16.95
C GLU A 258 -3.67 14.23 -18.09
N HIS A 259 -3.30 12.98 -17.80
CA HIS A 259 -2.89 12.02 -18.80
C HIS A 259 -4.07 11.56 -19.67
N GLY A 260 -5.22 11.30 -19.03
CA GLY A 260 -6.47 10.98 -19.74
C GLY A 260 -6.93 12.14 -20.65
N ARG A 261 -6.81 13.38 -20.15
CA ARG A 261 -7.13 14.58 -20.95
C ARG A 261 -6.20 14.70 -22.16
N SER A 262 -4.89 14.57 -21.96
CA SER A 262 -3.92 14.68 -23.06
C SER A 262 -4.14 13.58 -24.10
N ALA A 263 -4.36 12.34 -23.69
CA ALA A 263 -4.66 11.22 -24.58
C ALA A 263 -5.96 11.46 -25.39
N THR A 264 -6.99 11.96 -24.73
CA THR A 264 -8.28 12.25 -25.39
C THR A 264 -8.12 13.37 -26.42
N LEU A 265 -7.39 14.44 -26.10
CA LEU A 265 -7.10 15.51 -27.06
C LEU A 265 -6.28 14.99 -28.25
N ALA A 266 -5.29 14.14 -28.00
CA ALA A 266 -4.52 13.51 -29.05
C ALA A 266 -5.38 12.66 -29.99
N LEU A 267 -6.32 11.86 -29.46
CA LEU A 267 -7.26 11.06 -30.24
C LEU A 267 -8.26 11.91 -31.01
N LEU A 268 -8.65 13.07 -30.49
CA LEU A 268 -9.57 13.99 -31.15
C LEU A 268 -8.90 14.96 -32.12
N GLY A 269 -7.54 15.05 -32.23
CA GLY A 269 -6.77 15.96 -33.05
C GLY A 269 -6.84 17.43 -32.71
N ARG A 270 -6.85 17.70 -31.45
CA ARG A 270 -6.86 19.07 -30.98
C ARG A 270 -5.57 19.36 -30.21
N THR A 271 -4.91 20.48 -30.47
CA THR A 271 -3.75 20.90 -29.70
C THR A 271 -4.22 21.54 -28.40
N ALA A 272 -3.80 21.03 -27.24
CA ALA A 272 -4.02 21.71 -26.00
C ALA A 272 -3.22 23.02 -25.93
N ALA A 273 -3.64 23.97 -25.09
CA ALA A 273 -2.98 25.29 -24.95
C ALA A 273 -1.51 25.20 -24.46
N ASP A 274 -1.05 24.01 -24.11
CA ASP A 274 0.31 23.67 -23.69
C ASP A 274 1.19 23.09 -24.81
N GLY A 275 0.71 23.08 -26.08
CA GLY A 275 1.47 22.61 -27.24
C GLY A 275 1.27 21.14 -27.62
N THR A 276 0.40 20.39 -26.95
CA THR A 276 0.02 19.03 -27.33
C THR A 276 -0.99 19.01 -28.46
N THR A 277 -0.78 18.19 -29.50
CA THR A 277 -1.45 18.26 -30.83
C THR A 277 -2.89 17.71 -30.83
N GLU A 278 -3.81 18.43 -31.49
CA GLU A 278 -5.21 18.00 -31.67
C GLU A 278 -5.41 17.16 -32.97
N PRO A 279 -6.08 15.97 -32.96
CA PRO A 279 -6.42 15.13 -34.13
C PRO A 279 -7.53 15.73 -35.01
N ALA A 280 -7.50 15.48 -36.32
CA ALA A 280 -8.51 15.94 -37.25
C ALA A 280 -9.81 15.12 -37.22
N ASP A 281 -10.95 15.73 -37.62
CA ASP A 281 -12.28 15.15 -37.74
C ASP A 281 -12.34 13.85 -38.53
#